data_ad7bf51d3e8f9d5f77be1e9e101fb3ee
#
_entry.id   ad7bf51d3e8f9d5f77be1e9e101fb3ee
#
_cell.length_a   1.000
_cell.length_b   1.000
_cell.length_c   1.000
_cell.angle_alpha   90.00
_cell.angle_beta   90.00
_cell.angle_gamma   90.00
#
_symmetry.space_group_name_H-M   'P 1'
#
loop_
_entity.id
_entity.type
_entity.pdbx_description
1 polymer ?
#
loop_
_entity_poly.entity_id
_entity_poly.type
_entity_poly.pdbx_seq_one_letter_code
_entity_poly.pdbx_strand_id
1 'polypeptide(L)'
;MSHLTLITTLYTLDPVLFCITRLSPTKVIILTEDGAVDKKVQAENMLEATFGKFIEIKKLITSLYDPVRVALDVADAIEKEHDLGNQVMINVSGGRKPQAFGTLFGAYARSDMVKRIVYVTEEDNFMIEFPILGFNISPTKKAILEHIRFGEKSVTAIAVKVGISRGMAYNHIRELKDMGYISDEDGFSITDSGRLAVI
;
A
#
# COMPACT_ATOMS: atom_id res chain seq x y z
N MET A 1 -11.79 -22.67 -3.92
CA MET A 1 -10.74 -22.24 -4.87
C MET A 1 -10.30 -20.85 -4.46
N SER A 2 -9.02 -20.58 -4.34
CA SER A 2 -8.52 -19.22 -4.07
C SER A 2 -8.78 -18.35 -5.30
N HIS A 3 -9.50 -17.26 -5.13
CA HIS A 3 -9.72 -16.27 -6.17
C HIS A 3 -8.52 -15.35 -6.29
N LEU A 4 -8.28 -14.81 -7.49
CA LEU A 4 -7.22 -13.84 -7.74
C LEU A 4 -7.82 -12.44 -7.76
N THR A 5 -7.35 -11.57 -6.87
CA THR A 5 -7.64 -10.14 -6.87
C THR A 5 -6.47 -9.35 -7.44
N LEU A 6 -6.74 -8.53 -8.44
CA LEU A 6 -5.80 -7.56 -9.00
C LEU A 6 -6.12 -6.17 -8.44
N ILE A 7 -5.21 -5.59 -7.66
CA ILE A 7 -5.28 -4.19 -7.24
C ILE A 7 -4.45 -3.38 -8.23
N THR A 8 -5.05 -2.35 -8.85
CA THR A 8 -4.43 -1.65 -9.97
C THR A 8 -4.61 -0.15 -9.92
N THR A 9 -3.55 0.57 -10.25
CA THR A 9 -3.65 1.97 -10.63
C THR A 9 -4.19 2.07 -12.05
N LEU A 10 -4.93 3.14 -12.37
CA LEU A 10 -5.54 3.35 -13.68
C LEU A 10 -5.32 4.80 -14.17
N TYR A 11 -4.87 4.94 -15.41
CA TYR A 11 -4.91 6.18 -16.18
C TYR A 11 -5.36 5.93 -17.62
N THR A 12 -4.82 4.86 -18.23
CA THR A 12 -5.23 4.31 -19.53
C THR A 12 -5.64 2.85 -19.35
N LEU A 13 -6.43 2.33 -20.29
CA LEU A 13 -6.97 0.97 -20.24
C LEU A 13 -5.93 -0.11 -20.48
N ASP A 14 -5.01 0.12 -21.41
CA ASP A 14 -4.15 -0.92 -21.99
C ASP A 14 -3.38 -1.76 -20.96
N PRO A 15 -2.68 -1.16 -19.94
CA PRO A 15 -1.98 -1.95 -18.96
C PRO A 15 -2.90 -2.83 -18.09
N VAL A 16 -4.12 -2.33 -17.81
CA VAL A 16 -5.11 -3.08 -17.01
C VAL A 16 -5.71 -4.21 -17.83
N LEU A 17 -6.05 -3.96 -19.09
CA LEU A 17 -6.53 -5.00 -20.02
C LEU A 17 -5.49 -6.10 -20.21
N PHE A 18 -4.22 -5.71 -20.36
CA PHE A 18 -3.14 -6.67 -20.47
C PHE A 18 -3.02 -7.55 -19.21
N CYS A 19 -3.10 -6.94 -18.02
CA CYS A 19 -3.11 -7.68 -16.76
C CYS A 19 -4.32 -8.60 -16.63
N ILE A 20 -5.53 -8.15 -16.99
CA ILE A 20 -6.74 -8.98 -16.95
C ILE A 20 -6.59 -10.21 -17.86
N THR A 21 -6.13 -10.02 -19.07
CA THR A 21 -5.98 -11.11 -20.04
C THR A 21 -4.88 -12.09 -19.67
N ARG A 22 -3.79 -11.62 -19.11
CA ARG A 22 -2.62 -12.46 -18.76
C ARG A 22 -2.74 -13.15 -17.41
N LEU A 23 -3.38 -12.51 -16.44
CA LEU A 23 -3.45 -13.00 -15.06
C LEU A 23 -4.80 -13.63 -14.73
N SER A 24 -5.83 -13.39 -15.54
CA SER A 24 -7.20 -13.91 -15.36
C SER A 24 -7.75 -13.70 -13.93
N PRO A 25 -7.75 -12.47 -13.39
CA PRO A 25 -8.28 -12.20 -12.08
C PRO A 25 -9.79 -12.41 -12.05
N THR A 26 -10.33 -12.84 -10.91
CA THR A 26 -11.77 -12.90 -10.67
C THR A 26 -12.31 -11.61 -10.06
N LYS A 27 -11.40 -10.77 -9.53
CA LYS A 27 -11.71 -9.47 -8.97
C LYS A 27 -10.64 -8.45 -9.37
N VAL A 28 -11.08 -7.22 -9.68
CA VAL A 28 -10.20 -6.06 -9.95
C VAL A 28 -10.60 -4.92 -9.02
N ILE A 29 -9.65 -4.40 -8.27
CA ILE A 29 -9.81 -3.21 -7.44
C ILE A 29 -9.04 -2.06 -8.10
N ILE A 30 -9.77 -1.07 -8.59
CA ILE A 30 -9.21 0.08 -9.30
C ILE A 30 -9.02 1.22 -8.32
N LEU A 31 -7.79 1.73 -8.20
CA LEU A 31 -7.54 2.96 -7.44
C LEU A 31 -8.06 4.16 -8.22
N THR A 32 -8.92 4.92 -7.57
CA THR A 32 -9.49 6.15 -8.11
C THR A 32 -9.48 7.27 -7.07
N GLU A 33 -9.81 8.47 -7.48
CA GLU A 33 -9.89 9.65 -6.60
C GLU A 33 -11.22 10.37 -6.80
N ASP A 34 -11.64 11.14 -5.80
CA ASP A 34 -12.78 12.05 -5.95
C ASP A 34 -12.46 13.13 -7.00
N GLY A 35 -13.39 13.35 -7.93
CA GLY A 35 -13.18 14.29 -9.03
C GLY A 35 -12.19 13.79 -10.09
N ALA A 36 -12.10 12.48 -10.29
CA ALA A 36 -11.27 11.90 -11.35
C ALA A 36 -11.56 12.52 -12.73
N VAL A 37 -10.49 12.73 -13.50
CA VAL A 37 -10.62 13.33 -14.85
C VAL A 37 -11.45 12.45 -15.79
N ASP A 38 -12.18 13.07 -16.74
CA ASP A 38 -13.09 12.38 -17.66
C ASP A 38 -12.48 11.17 -18.35
N LYS A 39 -11.21 11.25 -18.77
CA LYS A 39 -10.50 10.15 -19.42
C LYS A 39 -10.41 8.91 -18.51
N LYS A 40 -10.16 9.11 -17.22
CA LYS A 40 -10.10 8.03 -16.22
C LYS A 40 -11.48 7.44 -15.97
N VAL A 41 -12.50 8.30 -15.81
CA VAL A 41 -13.90 7.89 -15.63
C VAL A 41 -14.38 7.06 -16.82
N GLN A 42 -14.04 7.47 -18.05
CA GLN A 42 -14.34 6.71 -19.26
C GLN A 42 -13.66 5.34 -19.26
N ALA A 43 -12.39 5.27 -18.84
CA ALA A 43 -11.67 4.01 -18.75
C ALA A 43 -12.29 3.08 -17.70
N GLU A 44 -12.69 3.59 -16.54
CA GLU A 44 -13.39 2.83 -15.50
C GLU A 44 -14.73 2.28 -16.03
N ASN A 45 -15.53 3.13 -16.66
CA ASN A 45 -16.83 2.72 -17.22
C ASN A 45 -16.67 1.67 -18.33
N MET A 46 -15.64 1.76 -19.15
CA MET A 46 -15.36 0.79 -20.20
C MET A 46 -14.95 -0.57 -19.61
N LEU A 47 -14.13 -0.58 -18.54
CA LEU A 47 -13.78 -1.83 -17.83
C LEU A 47 -15.03 -2.49 -17.25
N GLU A 48 -15.88 -1.72 -16.58
CA GLU A 48 -17.14 -2.22 -16.00
C GLU A 48 -18.07 -2.78 -17.08
N ALA A 49 -18.29 -2.04 -18.19
CA ALA A 49 -19.14 -2.47 -19.27
C ALA A 49 -18.63 -3.76 -19.96
N THR A 50 -17.30 -3.90 -20.09
CA THR A 50 -16.69 -5.03 -20.79
C THR A 50 -16.57 -6.28 -19.93
N PHE A 51 -16.15 -6.13 -18.69
CA PHE A 51 -15.77 -7.24 -17.83
C PHE A 51 -16.67 -7.43 -16.60
N GLY A 52 -17.49 -6.45 -16.21
CA GLY A 52 -18.29 -6.49 -15.00
C GLY A 52 -19.30 -7.65 -14.90
N LYS A 53 -19.58 -8.34 -16.03
CA LYS A 53 -20.39 -9.58 -16.03
C LYS A 53 -19.60 -10.83 -15.61
N PHE A 54 -18.28 -10.80 -15.68
CA PHE A 54 -17.41 -11.96 -15.49
C PHE A 54 -16.39 -11.75 -14.36
N ILE A 55 -16.05 -10.50 -14.08
CA ILE A 55 -15.05 -10.09 -13.09
C ILE A 55 -15.73 -9.11 -12.14
N GLU A 56 -15.57 -9.31 -10.84
CA GLU A 56 -16.00 -8.33 -9.84
C GLU A 56 -15.09 -7.10 -9.92
N ILE A 57 -15.65 -5.94 -10.30
CA ILE A 57 -14.90 -4.68 -10.38
C ILE A 57 -15.28 -3.79 -9.20
N LYS A 58 -14.29 -3.37 -8.42
CA LYS A 58 -14.45 -2.44 -7.30
C LYS A 58 -13.59 -1.19 -7.48
N LYS A 59 -14.03 -0.09 -6.90
CA LYS A 59 -13.27 1.16 -6.83
C LYS A 59 -12.76 1.35 -5.40
N LEU A 60 -11.48 1.68 -5.27
CA LEU A 60 -10.84 2.13 -4.05
C LEU A 60 -10.58 3.63 -4.19
N ILE A 61 -11.40 4.44 -3.51
CA ILE A 61 -11.22 5.90 -3.49
C ILE A 61 -10.05 6.21 -2.56
N THR A 62 -9.04 6.88 -3.09
CA THR A 62 -7.83 7.26 -2.35
C THR A 62 -7.28 8.59 -2.84
N SER A 63 -6.20 9.07 -2.23
CA SER A 63 -5.54 10.32 -2.64
C SER A 63 -4.81 10.15 -3.98
N LEU A 64 -4.74 11.24 -4.77
CA LEU A 64 -3.93 11.28 -5.99
C LEU A 64 -2.47 11.63 -5.71
N TYR A 65 -2.22 12.49 -4.71
CA TYR A 65 -0.91 13.10 -4.45
C TYR A 65 -0.37 12.86 -3.02
N ASP A 66 -1.05 12.09 -2.19
CA ASP A 66 -0.55 11.67 -0.87
C ASP A 66 -0.15 10.18 -0.92
N PRO A 67 1.13 9.85 -1.18
CA PRO A 67 1.58 8.46 -1.31
C PRO A 67 1.47 7.68 0.00
N VAL A 68 1.49 8.34 1.16
CA VAL A 68 1.32 7.67 2.46
C VAL A 68 -0.13 7.26 2.66
N ARG A 69 -1.07 8.15 2.31
CA ARG A 69 -2.50 7.81 2.33
C ARG A 69 -2.83 6.68 1.37
N VAL A 70 -2.31 6.73 0.15
CA VAL A 70 -2.48 5.64 -0.83
C VAL A 70 -1.94 4.32 -0.28
N ALA A 71 -0.75 4.34 0.35
CA ALA A 71 -0.15 3.14 0.92
C ALA A 71 -1.01 2.53 2.03
N LEU A 72 -1.59 3.34 2.90
CA LEU A 72 -2.53 2.91 3.94
C LEU A 72 -3.76 2.22 3.33
N ASP A 73 -4.42 2.90 2.39
CA ASP A 73 -5.64 2.40 1.75
C ASP A 73 -5.40 1.10 0.97
N VAL A 74 -4.24 0.99 0.30
CA VAL A 74 -3.83 -0.22 -0.44
C VAL A 74 -3.48 -1.36 0.51
N ALA A 75 -2.76 -1.10 1.59
CA ALA A 75 -2.43 -2.10 2.60
C ALA A 75 -3.70 -2.69 3.24
N ASP A 76 -4.67 -1.84 3.58
CA ASP A 76 -5.97 -2.27 4.08
C ASP A 76 -6.75 -3.11 3.06
N ALA A 77 -6.67 -2.75 1.78
CA ALA A 77 -7.32 -3.52 0.71
C ALA A 77 -6.66 -4.90 0.52
N ILE A 78 -5.32 -4.96 0.57
CA ILE A 78 -4.56 -6.23 0.50
C ILE A 78 -4.96 -7.14 1.66
N GLU A 79 -4.94 -6.63 2.89
CA GLU A 79 -5.28 -7.40 4.09
C GLU A 79 -6.71 -7.96 4.02
N LYS A 80 -7.70 -7.14 3.64
CA LYS A 80 -9.09 -7.58 3.45
C LYS A 80 -9.23 -8.70 2.42
N GLU A 81 -8.54 -8.61 1.29
CA GLU A 81 -8.60 -9.65 0.26
C GLU A 81 -7.87 -10.92 0.71
N HIS A 82 -6.75 -10.80 1.40
CA HIS A 82 -6.02 -11.93 1.98
C HIS A 82 -6.85 -12.66 3.04
N ASP A 83 -7.55 -11.94 3.93
CA ASP A 83 -8.42 -12.51 4.96
C ASP A 83 -9.61 -13.26 4.37
N LEU A 84 -10.06 -12.86 3.16
CA LEU A 84 -11.07 -13.60 2.38
C LEU A 84 -10.49 -14.86 1.69
N GLY A 85 -9.20 -15.14 1.86
CA GLY A 85 -8.51 -16.27 1.22
C GLY A 85 -8.14 -16.03 -0.25
N ASN A 86 -8.20 -14.78 -0.72
CA ASN A 86 -7.84 -14.42 -2.09
C ASN A 86 -6.32 -14.24 -2.24
N GLN A 87 -5.80 -14.59 -3.42
CA GLN A 87 -4.44 -14.22 -3.80
C GLN A 87 -4.42 -12.79 -4.32
N VAL A 88 -3.48 -11.97 -3.87
CA VAL A 88 -3.40 -10.57 -4.27
C VAL A 88 -2.22 -10.33 -5.20
N MET A 89 -2.48 -9.68 -6.33
CA MET A 89 -1.47 -9.14 -7.25
C MET A 89 -1.66 -7.63 -7.40
N ILE A 90 -0.56 -6.92 -7.57
CA ILE A 90 -0.53 -5.47 -7.66
C ILE A 90 -0.03 -5.06 -9.05
N ASN A 91 -0.75 -4.15 -9.71
CA ASN A 91 -0.30 -3.51 -10.95
C ASN A 91 -0.09 -2.00 -10.70
N VAL A 92 1.14 -1.53 -10.92
CA VAL A 92 1.55 -0.13 -10.72
C VAL A 92 1.81 0.62 -12.03
N SER A 93 1.35 0.11 -13.16
CA SER A 93 1.63 0.69 -14.49
C SER A 93 0.93 2.01 -14.75
N GLY A 94 -0.28 2.18 -14.23
CA GLY A 94 -1.12 3.36 -14.48
C GLY A 94 -1.04 4.41 -13.37
N GLY A 95 -1.94 5.41 -13.48
CA GLY A 95 -2.11 6.45 -12.47
C GLY A 95 -1.02 7.52 -12.49
N ARG A 96 -1.12 8.46 -11.57
CA ARG A 96 -0.05 9.44 -11.31
C ARG A 96 1.07 8.78 -10.50
N LYS A 97 2.31 9.21 -10.70
CA LYS A 97 3.48 8.66 -10.00
C LYS A 97 3.33 8.57 -8.47
N PRO A 98 2.83 9.60 -7.75
CA PRO A 98 2.62 9.47 -6.30
C PRO A 98 1.63 8.36 -5.92
N GLN A 99 0.56 8.17 -6.72
CA GLN A 99 -0.41 7.09 -6.52
C GLN A 99 0.22 5.72 -6.80
N ALA A 100 1.00 5.58 -7.88
CA ALA A 100 1.71 4.34 -8.21
C ALA A 100 2.75 3.98 -7.13
N PHE A 101 3.53 4.96 -6.65
CA PHE A 101 4.49 4.74 -5.57
C PHE A 101 3.81 4.41 -4.24
N GLY A 102 2.72 5.10 -3.89
CA GLY A 102 1.93 4.76 -2.71
C GLY A 102 1.37 3.34 -2.77
N THR A 103 0.91 2.90 -3.95
CA THR A 103 0.47 1.52 -4.18
C THR A 103 1.60 0.51 -3.96
N LEU A 104 2.81 0.82 -4.45
CA LEU A 104 4.00 0.01 -4.23
C LEU A 104 4.38 -0.06 -2.75
N PHE A 105 4.33 1.07 -2.03
CA PHE A 105 4.61 1.11 -0.59
C PHE A 105 3.60 0.30 0.22
N GLY A 106 2.30 0.37 -0.12
CA GLY A 106 1.27 -0.46 0.50
C GLY A 106 1.50 -1.95 0.28
N ALA A 107 1.92 -2.33 -0.94
CA ALA A 107 2.29 -3.70 -1.27
C ALA A 107 3.52 -4.18 -0.46
N TYR A 108 4.52 -3.34 -0.26
CA TYR A 108 5.69 -3.66 0.56
C TYR A 108 5.36 -3.76 2.06
N ALA A 109 4.40 -2.98 2.54
CA ALA A 109 3.93 -3.05 3.92
C ALA A 109 3.17 -4.36 4.24
N ARG A 110 2.63 -5.03 3.21
CA ARG A 110 1.95 -6.34 3.27
C ARG A 110 2.64 -7.36 2.36
N SER A 111 3.97 -7.35 2.35
CA SER A 111 4.79 -8.15 1.44
C SER A 111 4.54 -9.65 1.51
N ASP A 112 4.16 -10.17 2.67
CA ASP A 112 3.80 -11.57 2.93
C ASP A 112 2.41 -11.97 2.39
N MET A 113 1.55 -10.98 2.08
CA MET A 113 0.19 -11.18 1.56
C MET A 113 0.10 -10.94 0.04
N VAL A 114 1.16 -10.41 -0.57
CA VAL A 114 1.21 -10.11 -2.01
C VAL A 114 1.94 -11.19 -2.77
N LYS A 115 1.32 -11.72 -3.82
CA LYS A 115 1.91 -12.77 -4.66
C LYS A 115 2.89 -12.22 -5.70
N ARG A 116 2.53 -11.11 -6.34
CA ARG A 116 3.32 -10.47 -7.39
C ARG A 116 3.02 -8.97 -7.45
N ILE A 117 4.05 -8.19 -7.82
CA ILE A 117 3.93 -6.77 -8.15
C ILE A 117 4.40 -6.61 -9.58
N VAL A 118 3.56 -6.09 -10.46
CA VAL A 118 3.84 -6.00 -11.89
C VAL A 118 3.75 -4.56 -12.41
N TYR A 119 4.51 -4.32 -13.46
CA TYR A 119 4.45 -3.14 -14.30
C TYR A 119 4.40 -3.58 -15.76
N VAL A 120 3.51 -3.00 -16.55
CA VAL A 120 3.40 -3.24 -18.00
C VAL A 120 4.01 -2.06 -18.72
N THR A 121 5.00 -2.31 -19.56
CA THR A 121 5.67 -1.28 -20.37
C THR A 121 4.71 -0.66 -21.39
N GLU A 122 4.91 0.63 -21.70
CA GLU A 122 4.05 1.38 -22.62
C GLU A 122 4.37 1.07 -24.09
N GLU A 123 5.62 0.69 -24.39
CA GLU A 123 6.11 0.51 -25.74
C GLU A 123 5.67 -0.81 -26.37
N ASP A 124 5.78 -1.90 -25.63
CA ASP A 124 5.62 -3.27 -26.15
C ASP A 124 4.70 -4.16 -25.31
N ASN A 125 4.05 -3.58 -24.31
CA ASN A 125 3.20 -4.31 -23.37
C ASN A 125 3.93 -5.50 -22.71
N PHE A 126 5.20 -5.32 -22.38
CA PHE A 126 5.96 -6.32 -21.65
C PHE A 126 5.69 -6.21 -20.15
N MET A 127 5.45 -7.35 -19.49
CA MET A 127 5.20 -7.39 -18.05
C MET A 127 6.52 -7.55 -17.30
N ILE A 128 6.90 -6.52 -16.55
CA ILE A 128 8.03 -6.52 -15.61
C ILE A 128 7.49 -6.91 -14.24
N GLU A 129 8.18 -7.78 -13.54
CA GLU A 129 7.88 -8.14 -12.17
C GLU A 129 8.87 -7.44 -11.22
N PHE A 130 8.33 -6.69 -10.24
CA PHE A 130 9.15 -6.06 -9.23
C PHE A 130 9.47 -7.03 -8.09
N PRO A 131 10.68 -6.95 -7.52
CA PRO A 131 11.00 -7.69 -6.30
C PRO A 131 10.07 -7.24 -5.17
N ILE A 132 9.61 -8.19 -4.37
CA ILE A 132 8.80 -7.89 -3.18
C ILE A 132 9.76 -7.59 -2.04
N LEU A 133 9.71 -6.36 -1.54
CA LEU A 133 10.50 -5.88 -0.40
C LEU A 133 9.57 -5.69 0.81
N GLY A 134 10.10 -5.89 2.02
CA GLY A 134 9.36 -5.68 3.27
C GLY A 134 10.06 -4.67 4.18
N PHE A 135 9.29 -4.00 5.05
CA PHE A 135 9.82 -3.14 6.10
C PHE A 135 10.22 -4.01 7.31
N ASN A 136 11.51 -4.31 7.43
CA ASN A 136 12.03 -5.15 8.52
C ASN A 136 12.26 -4.32 9.79
N ILE A 137 11.21 -4.14 10.59
CA ILE A 137 11.32 -3.61 11.95
C ILE A 137 10.85 -4.65 12.97
N SER A 138 11.52 -4.70 14.13
CA SER A 138 11.12 -5.63 15.18
C SER A 138 9.72 -5.28 15.73
N PRO A 139 8.95 -6.27 16.24
CA PRO A 139 7.64 -6.02 16.84
C PRO A 139 7.66 -4.94 17.94
N THR A 140 8.73 -4.91 18.74
CA THR A 140 8.92 -3.89 19.79
C THR A 140 9.05 -2.49 19.19
N LYS A 141 9.85 -2.32 18.13
CA LYS A 141 9.98 -1.03 17.43
C LYS A 141 8.68 -0.62 16.75
N LYS A 142 7.95 -1.56 16.15
CA LYS A 142 6.62 -1.31 15.57
C LYS A 142 5.66 -0.79 16.65
N ALA A 143 5.56 -1.44 17.79
CA ALA A 143 4.72 -1.00 18.90
C ALA A 143 5.11 0.40 19.43
N ILE A 144 6.40 0.72 19.53
CA ILE A 144 6.87 2.06 19.91
C ILE A 144 6.40 3.11 18.90
N LEU A 145 6.58 2.86 17.61
CA LEU A 145 6.14 3.79 16.53
C LEU A 145 4.62 3.99 16.55
N GLU A 146 3.84 2.94 16.79
CA GLU A 146 2.37 3.05 16.91
C GLU A 146 1.97 3.97 18.06
N HIS A 147 2.58 3.84 19.25
CA HIS A 147 2.29 4.75 20.35
C HIS A 147 2.66 6.20 20.03
N ILE A 148 3.78 6.44 19.36
CA ILE A 148 4.16 7.78 18.90
C ILE A 148 3.19 8.31 17.85
N ARG A 149 2.72 7.46 16.92
CA ARG A 149 1.70 7.79 15.92
C ARG A 149 0.40 8.28 16.55
N PHE A 150 0.01 7.72 17.69
CA PHE A 150 -1.15 8.12 18.46
C PHE A 150 -0.87 9.27 19.46
N GLY A 151 0.27 9.96 19.33
CA GLY A 151 0.58 11.17 20.07
C GLY A 151 1.28 10.98 21.41
N GLU A 152 1.71 9.76 21.76
CA GLU A 152 2.49 9.56 22.99
C GLU A 152 3.91 10.12 22.81
N LYS A 153 4.30 11.04 23.69
CA LYS A 153 5.60 11.72 23.67
C LYS A 153 6.50 11.35 24.86
N SER A 154 6.00 10.59 25.83
CA SER A 154 6.75 10.22 27.02
C SER A 154 7.42 8.86 26.84
N VAL A 155 8.76 8.82 26.83
CA VAL A 155 9.53 7.58 26.77
C VAL A 155 9.16 6.63 27.90
N THR A 156 8.89 7.16 29.10
CA THR A 156 8.48 6.34 30.25
C THR A 156 7.09 5.73 30.04
N ALA A 157 6.14 6.50 29.50
CA ALA A 157 4.81 5.98 29.19
C ALA A 157 4.86 4.92 28.07
N ILE A 158 5.64 5.16 27.02
CA ILE A 158 5.88 4.18 25.94
C ILE A 158 6.48 2.88 26.52
N ALA A 159 7.51 2.99 27.37
CA ALA A 159 8.14 1.81 27.97
C ALA A 159 7.14 0.95 28.75
N VAL A 160 6.27 1.58 29.53
CA VAL A 160 5.22 0.88 30.28
C VAL A 160 4.21 0.22 29.35
N LYS A 161 3.71 0.93 28.33
CA LYS A 161 2.71 0.42 27.37
C LYS A 161 3.24 -0.74 26.53
N VAL A 162 4.52 -0.69 26.17
CA VAL A 162 5.18 -1.74 25.34
C VAL A 162 5.70 -2.90 26.22
N GLY A 163 5.74 -2.74 27.55
CA GLY A 163 6.23 -3.77 28.49
C GLY A 163 7.74 -3.96 28.47
N ILE A 164 8.52 -2.89 28.25
CA ILE A 164 9.98 -2.89 28.22
C ILE A 164 10.58 -1.95 29.27
N SER A 165 11.87 -2.11 29.57
CA SER A 165 12.53 -1.16 30.45
C SER A 165 12.69 0.22 29.81
N ARG A 166 12.75 1.28 30.62
CA ARG A 166 12.97 2.64 30.15
C ARG A 166 14.27 2.77 29.34
N GLY A 167 15.33 2.07 29.73
CA GLY A 167 16.61 2.06 29.00
C GLY A 167 16.47 1.44 27.61
N MET A 168 15.73 0.32 27.48
CA MET A 168 15.43 -0.29 26.20
C MET A 168 14.60 0.64 25.31
N ALA A 169 13.60 1.31 25.87
CA ALA A 169 12.78 2.27 25.13
C ALA A 169 13.63 3.42 24.56
N TYR A 170 14.55 3.99 25.36
CA TYR A 170 15.49 5.00 24.88
C TYR A 170 16.38 4.51 23.73
N ASN A 171 16.92 3.30 23.85
CA ASN A 171 17.75 2.72 22.78
C ASN A 171 16.95 2.52 21.48
N HIS A 172 15.77 1.93 21.56
CA HIS A 172 14.91 1.73 20.38
C HIS A 172 14.46 3.06 19.74
N ILE A 173 14.11 4.08 20.54
CA ILE A 173 13.75 5.40 20.03
C ILE A 173 14.95 6.04 19.32
N ARG A 174 16.16 5.92 19.87
CA ARG A 174 17.38 6.42 19.21
C ARG A 174 17.60 5.71 17.87
N GLU A 175 17.53 4.38 17.83
CA GLU A 175 17.66 3.61 16.60
C GLU A 175 16.59 3.98 15.57
N LEU A 176 15.34 4.18 16.00
CA LEU A 176 14.25 4.62 15.12
C LEU A 176 14.46 6.04 14.57
N LYS A 177 15.10 6.93 15.35
CA LYS A 177 15.54 8.25 14.84
C LYS A 177 16.66 8.10 13.83
N ASP A 178 17.66 7.27 14.10
CA ASP A 178 18.78 7.02 13.19
C ASP A 178 18.29 6.42 11.85
N MET A 179 17.20 5.63 11.90
CA MET A 179 16.51 5.09 10.72
C MET A 179 15.60 6.12 10.01
N GLY A 180 15.44 7.32 10.56
CA GLY A 180 14.57 8.37 10.01
C GLY A 180 13.07 8.13 10.20
N TYR A 181 12.65 7.25 11.11
CA TYR A 181 11.24 6.95 11.39
C TYR A 181 10.62 7.87 12.45
N ILE A 182 11.43 8.54 13.25
CA ILE A 182 11.03 9.51 14.26
C ILE A 182 11.79 10.82 14.03
N SER A 183 11.09 11.96 14.10
CA SER A 183 11.66 13.30 14.21
C SER A 183 11.54 13.78 15.65
N ASP A 184 12.45 14.67 16.09
CA ASP A 184 12.44 15.32 17.39
C ASP A 184 12.52 16.86 17.30
N GLU A 185 12.24 17.43 16.14
CA GLU A 185 12.25 18.89 15.95
C GLU A 185 11.28 19.62 16.89
N ASP A 186 10.09 19.02 17.14
CA ASP A 186 9.05 19.54 18.05
C ASP A 186 8.62 18.50 19.12
N GLY A 187 9.59 17.74 19.63
CA GLY A 187 9.33 16.53 20.41
C GLY A 187 9.16 15.30 19.53
N PHE A 188 8.96 14.11 20.12
CA PHE A 188 8.85 12.89 19.32
C PHE A 188 7.62 12.95 18.42
N SER A 189 7.85 12.85 17.12
CA SER A 189 6.81 12.68 16.11
C SER A 189 7.20 11.61 15.11
N ILE A 190 6.21 10.88 14.59
CA ILE A 190 6.43 9.88 13.55
C ILE A 190 6.58 10.57 12.20
N THR A 191 7.62 10.21 11.45
CA THR A 191 7.81 10.67 10.06
C THR A 191 6.92 9.89 9.09
N ASP A 192 6.83 10.32 7.83
CA ASP A 192 6.14 9.56 6.78
C ASP A 192 6.78 8.18 6.55
N SER A 193 8.12 8.09 6.62
CA SER A 193 8.82 6.79 6.59
C SER A 193 8.43 5.90 7.76
N GLY A 194 8.31 6.46 8.97
CA GLY A 194 7.84 5.74 10.15
C GLY A 194 6.38 5.29 10.01
N ARG A 195 5.51 6.12 9.42
CA ARG A 195 4.10 5.77 9.14
C ARG A 195 3.99 4.59 8.18
N LEU A 196 4.82 4.57 7.12
CA LEU A 196 4.88 3.43 6.19
C LEU A 196 5.39 2.16 6.86
N ALA A 197 6.35 2.27 7.77
CA ALA A 197 6.95 1.12 8.46
C ALA A 197 6.00 0.43 9.47
N VAL A 198 4.90 1.08 9.88
CA VAL A 198 3.89 0.53 10.82
C VAL A 198 2.55 0.20 10.16
N ILE A 199 2.48 0.30 8.85
CA ILE A 199 1.30 -0.14 8.11
C ILE A 199 1.05 -1.64 8.28
#